data_e0e868d5c318742f9a526168d218d4fc
#
_entry.id   e0e868d5c318742f9a526168d218d4fc
#
_cell.length_a   1.000
_cell.length_b   1.000
_cell.length_c   1.000
_cell.angle_alpha   90.00
_cell.angle_beta   90.00
_cell.angle_gamma   90.00
#
_symmetry.space_group_name_H-M   'P 1'
#
loop_
_entity.id
_entity.type
_entity.pdbx_description
1 polymer ?
#
loop_
_entity_poly.entity_id
_entity_poly.type
_entity_poly.pdbx_seq_one_letter_code
_entity_poly.pdbx_strand_id
1 'polypeptide(L)'
;GDCADRGKGRSYSPVDLVAAVKAVEPRVAVELLAAQFRFDAFATPKVSEEWEMFVPLDEPPRPRFPQGVLDGVFGRFVDELATETQTPRDLAAMLTLAALSTACARKFVVHPEGNYCEPVNLFVAVSLPPGSRKTAVFRVVIEPFAEAEREDAARRKEEQALALELSKSSENDDATGKKTGKKSGKKDSSEAEEKAPPLRLSVDDASPEAVSARLCEQGGSLAVLSAEGGGLFDMMAGRYAGERGAAIEVYLKGHAGDDLKVDRIGRAGELVVRPALTVGIATQPDTLRTLAARRELRGRGLVARFLFGIPASNIGFRTIGATPMEPRTRTEYKRLTRRLLAIKLKGDSVLDPWPYRLTLDESAHALYRETATRYEERQRPDGDLAMMPEWSSKLLGAALRIAGLLHLADHADDDEPWNIPIAENTLHRAIHLADEYLVPHARLAFSIMTDTEAVDTARRLLAWINKNSVLEFSVRDAHRALGGK
;
A
#
# COMPACT_ATOMS: atom_id res chain seq x y z
N GLY A 1 25.92 -6.75 40.46
CA GLY A 1 25.10 -7.85 40.96
C GLY A 1 25.34 -8.03 42.43
N ASP A 2 24.29 -8.12 43.22
CA ASP A 2 24.35 -8.32 44.67
C ASP A 2 24.82 -9.74 45.01
N CYS A 3 25.68 -9.86 46.00
CA CYS A 3 26.08 -11.15 46.55
C CYS A 3 25.14 -11.54 47.70
N ALA A 4 24.54 -12.72 47.62
CA ALA A 4 23.67 -13.24 48.68
C ALA A 4 24.41 -14.20 49.62
N ASP A 5 24.37 -13.93 50.95
CA ASP A 5 24.74 -14.90 51.94
C ASP A 5 23.66 -15.92 52.12
N ARG A 6 23.92 -17.16 51.69
CA ARG A 6 22.95 -18.29 51.74
C ARG A 6 22.59 -18.72 53.17
N GLY A 7 23.31 -18.26 54.19
CA GLY A 7 23.04 -18.62 55.58
C GLY A 7 22.15 -17.68 56.37
N LYS A 8 21.95 -16.43 55.92
CA LYS A 8 21.22 -15.40 56.68
C LYS A 8 20.18 -14.61 55.91
N GLY A 9 19.96 -14.90 54.64
CA GLY A 9 18.93 -14.26 53.79
C GLY A 9 19.16 -12.77 53.57
N ARG A 10 20.38 -12.29 53.67
CA ARG A 10 20.76 -10.87 53.42
C ARG A 10 21.47 -10.78 52.07
N SER A 11 21.11 -9.82 51.26
CA SER A 11 21.82 -9.44 50.05
C SER A 11 22.76 -8.24 50.39
N TYR A 12 23.97 -8.31 49.89
CA TYR A 12 24.97 -7.24 50.07
C TYR A 12 25.29 -6.65 48.70
N SER A 13 25.34 -5.34 48.63
CA SER A 13 25.86 -4.66 47.44
C SER A 13 27.39 -4.88 47.31
N PRO A 14 27.97 -4.73 46.11
CA PRO A 14 29.42 -4.78 45.93
C PRO A 14 30.15 -3.81 46.85
N VAL A 15 29.56 -2.65 47.15
CA VAL A 15 30.12 -1.65 48.09
C VAL A 15 30.16 -2.18 49.52
N ASP A 16 29.06 -2.78 49.99
CA ASP A 16 28.98 -3.37 51.33
C ASP A 16 30.00 -4.50 51.52
N LEU A 17 30.18 -5.30 50.47
CA LEU A 17 31.14 -6.40 50.51
C LEU A 17 32.57 -5.89 50.60
N VAL A 18 32.95 -4.89 49.80
CA VAL A 18 34.29 -4.27 49.83
C VAL A 18 34.52 -3.52 51.16
N ALA A 19 33.52 -2.80 51.63
CA ALA A 19 33.59 -2.12 52.93
C ALA A 19 33.83 -3.13 54.08
N ALA A 20 33.12 -4.24 54.10
CA ALA A 20 33.28 -5.29 55.13
C ALA A 20 34.64 -6.02 55.04
N VAL A 21 35.06 -6.42 53.82
CA VAL A 21 36.31 -7.17 53.61
C VAL A 21 37.55 -6.31 53.84
N LYS A 22 37.51 -5.03 53.49
CA LYS A 22 38.61 -4.08 53.67
C LYS A 22 38.56 -3.33 54.99
N ALA A 23 37.50 -3.51 55.80
CA ALA A 23 37.26 -2.79 57.06
C ALA A 23 37.35 -1.25 56.89
N VAL A 24 36.71 -0.75 55.82
CA VAL A 24 36.66 0.67 55.47
C VAL A 24 35.23 1.17 55.44
N GLU A 25 35.05 2.48 55.53
CA GLU A 25 33.71 3.06 55.37
C GLU A 25 33.18 2.87 53.95
N PRO A 26 31.83 2.79 53.75
CA PRO A 26 31.21 2.60 52.43
C PRO A 26 31.69 3.58 51.37
N ARG A 27 31.95 4.83 51.73
CA ARG A 27 32.47 5.85 50.80
C ARG A 27 33.85 5.49 50.26
N VAL A 28 34.75 5.01 51.14
CA VAL A 28 36.11 4.56 50.76
C VAL A 28 36.01 3.28 49.91
N ALA A 29 35.07 2.41 50.20
CA ALA A 29 34.79 1.21 49.38
C ALA A 29 34.35 1.59 47.93
N VAL A 30 33.56 2.63 47.78
CA VAL A 30 33.18 3.17 46.46
C VAL A 30 34.40 3.71 45.70
N GLU A 31 35.27 4.46 46.37
CA GLU A 31 36.52 4.98 45.79
C GLU A 31 37.46 3.84 45.34
N LEU A 32 37.59 2.80 46.15
CA LEU A 32 38.40 1.62 45.82
C LEU A 32 37.83 0.87 44.61
N LEU A 33 36.53 0.69 44.56
CA LEU A 33 35.86 0.09 43.40
C LEU A 33 36.00 0.95 42.14
N ALA A 34 35.85 2.27 42.27
CA ALA A 34 36.00 3.19 41.16
C ALA A 34 37.44 3.15 40.60
N ALA A 35 38.45 3.15 41.46
CA ALA A 35 39.83 3.02 41.04
C ALA A 35 40.13 1.68 40.37
N GLN A 36 39.54 0.57 40.87
CA GLN A 36 39.74 -0.77 40.35
C GLN A 36 39.11 -0.92 38.93
N PHE A 37 37.95 -0.35 38.73
CA PHE A 37 37.20 -0.45 37.45
C PHE A 37 37.37 0.78 36.56
N ARG A 38 38.17 1.74 36.91
CA ARG A 38 38.52 2.96 36.17
C ARG A 38 37.27 3.81 35.80
N PHE A 39 36.36 3.97 36.75
CA PHE A 39 35.25 4.92 36.58
C PHE A 39 35.29 5.97 37.69
N ASP A 40 34.76 7.16 37.42
CA ASP A 40 34.65 8.22 38.43
C ASP A 40 33.39 7.99 39.27
N ALA A 41 33.58 7.52 40.51
CA ALA A 41 32.49 7.17 41.42
C ALA A 41 31.69 8.38 41.94
N PHE A 42 32.23 9.57 41.78
CA PHE A 42 31.63 10.85 42.22
C PHE A 42 31.41 11.80 41.03
N ALA A 43 31.68 11.36 39.83
CA ALA A 43 31.27 12.12 38.68
C ALA A 43 29.76 12.35 38.79
N THR A 44 29.37 13.57 39.05
CA THR A 44 28.01 14.00 38.76
C THR A 44 27.78 13.59 37.31
N PRO A 45 26.73 12.83 37.02
CA PRO A 45 26.39 12.58 35.62
C PRO A 45 26.41 13.96 34.95
N LYS A 46 27.32 14.17 33.98
CA LYS A 46 27.17 15.30 33.08
C LYS A 46 25.77 15.09 32.46
N VAL A 47 24.79 15.72 33.07
CA VAL A 47 23.55 15.99 32.42
C VAL A 47 23.99 16.79 31.20
N SER A 48 24.05 16.16 30.05
CA SER A 48 24.18 16.91 28.81
C SER A 48 23.04 17.89 28.88
N GLU A 49 23.33 19.19 28.94
CA GLU A 49 22.27 20.23 28.84
C GLU A 49 21.55 20.17 27.51
N GLU A 50 21.98 19.32 26.59
CA GLU A 50 21.27 18.93 25.42
C GLU A 50 20.22 17.86 25.83
N TRP A 51 19.00 18.33 26.07
CA TRP A 51 17.86 17.45 26.14
C TRP A 51 17.81 16.67 24.80
N GLU A 52 17.59 15.36 24.88
CA GLU A 52 17.25 14.59 23.69
C GLU A 52 16.10 15.31 22.97
N MET A 53 16.16 15.36 21.64
CA MET A 53 15.17 16.08 20.85
C MET A 53 13.77 15.69 21.33
N PHE A 54 12.96 16.69 21.70
CA PHE A 54 11.60 16.50 22.19
C PHE A 54 10.79 15.70 21.15
N VAL A 55 10.33 14.53 21.51
CA VAL A 55 9.39 13.76 20.67
C VAL A 55 7.99 14.31 20.93
N PRO A 56 7.36 14.99 19.97
CA PRO A 56 6.02 15.49 20.14
C PRO A 56 5.07 14.31 20.41
N LEU A 57 4.35 14.35 21.53
CA LEU A 57 3.32 13.36 21.84
C LEU A 57 1.98 13.69 21.14
N ASP A 58 1.88 14.89 20.59
CA ASP A 58 0.71 15.29 19.81
C ASP A 58 0.60 14.44 18.55
N GLU A 59 -0.63 14.03 18.22
CA GLU A 59 -0.88 13.37 16.94
C GLU A 59 -0.58 14.36 15.81
N PRO A 60 0.20 13.94 14.78
CA PRO A 60 0.38 14.77 13.60
C PRO A 60 -0.97 15.14 12.99
N PRO A 61 -1.08 16.33 12.37
CA PRO A 61 -2.31 16.72 11.71
C PRO A 61 -2.71 15.69 10.65
N ARG A 62 -4.01 15.41 10.57
CA ARG A 62 -4.59 14.51 9.56
C ARG A 62 -5.26 15.37 8.48
N PRO A 63 -4.53 15.83 7.46
CA PRO A 63 -5.12 16.62 6.41
C PRO A 63 -6.19 15.81 5.66
N ARG A 64 -7.18 16.49 5.14
CA ARG A 64 -8.19 15.86 4.27
C ARG A 64 -7.65 15.78 2.85
N PHE A 65 -8.08 14.80 2.10
CA PHE A 65 -7.74 14.70 0.68
C PHE A 65 -8.14 16.01 -0.02
N PRO A 66 -7.19 16.72 -0.69
CA PRO A 66 -7.44 18.05 -1.22
C PRO A 66 -8.54 18.04 -2.28
N GLN A 67 -9.37 19.09 -2.27
CA GLN A 67 -10.35 19.28 -3.33
C GLN A 67 -9.65 19.67 -4.63
N GLY A 68 -10.26 19.36 -5.78
CA GLY A 68 -9.71 19.70 -7.09
C GLY A 68 -8.56 18.80 -7.56
N VAL A 69 -8.08 17.85 -6.75
CA VAL A 69 -7.11 16.84 -7.21
C VAL A 69 -7.77 15.87 -8.19
N LEU A 70 -8.86 15.24 -7.77
CA LEU A 70 -9.76 14.54 -8.69
C LEU A 70 -10.85 15.52 -9.10
N ASP A 71 -11.04 15.69 -10.40
CA ASP A 71 -11.97 16.65 -10.97
C ASP A 71 -13.02 15.96 -11.86
N GLY A 72 -13.93 16.73 -12.42
CA GLY A 72 -14.94 16.25 -13.35
C GLY A 72 -15.83 15.16 -12.77
N VAL A 73 -15.99 14.06 -13.51
CA VAL A 73 -16.83 12.91 -13.10
C VAL A 73 -16.24 12.19 -11.88
N PHE A 74 -14.92 12.01 -11.85
CA PHE A 74 -14.25 11.30 -10.76
C PHE A 74 -14.29 12.09 -9.45
N GLY A 75 -14.17 13.40 -9.51
CA GLY A 75 -14.32 14.28 -8.34
C GLY A 75 -15.74 14.24 -7.76
N ARG A 76 -16.76 14.42 -8.61
CA ARG A 76 -18.17 14.30 -8.21
C ARG A 76 -18.49 12.94 -7.62
N PHE A 77 -18.02 11.86 -8.26
CA PHE A 77 -18.20 10.50 -7.76
C PHE A 77 -17.66 10.32 -6.35
N VAL A 78 -16.45 10.82 -6.09
CA VAL A 78 -15.82 10.77 -4.75
C VAL A 78 -16.64 11.53 -3.72
N ASP A 79 -17.09 12.73 -4.05
CA ASP A 79 -17.83 13.60 -3.14
C ASP A 79 -19.22 13.04 -2.81
N GLU A 80 -19.94 12.56 -3.82
CA GLU A 80 -21.25 11.97 -3.62
C GLU A 80 -21.18 10.62 -2.91
N LEU A 81 -20.18 9.76 -3.23
CA LEU A 81 -19.98 8.49 -2.54
C LEU A 81 -19.62 8.69 -1.06
N ALA A 82 -18.77 9.65 -0.74
CA ALA A 82 -18.43 9.99 0.64
C ALA A 82 -19.66 10.52 1.39
N THR A 83 -20.50 11.32 0.73
CA THR A 83 -21.75 11.86 1.29
C THR A 83 -22.75 10.76 1.54
N GLU A 84 -23.03 9.88 0.59
CA GLU A 84 -23.96 8.76 0.72
C GLU A 84 -23.55 7.80 1.84
N THR A 85 -22.29 7.43 1.86
CA THR A 85 -21.77 6.46 2.83
C THR A 85 -21.44 7.08 4.18
N GLN A 86 -21.39 8.41 4.28
CA GLN A 86 -20.97 9.14 5.47
C GLN A 86 -19.58 8.70 5.96
N THR A 87 -18.66 8.50 4.99
CA THR A 87 -17.27 8.17 5.23
C THR A 87 -16.37 9.40 4.95
N PRO A 88 -15.13 9.42 5.45
CA PRO A 88 -14.19 10.43 5.02
C PRO A 88 -14.01 10.39 3.49
N ARG A 89 -13.97 11.57 2.86
CA ARG A 89 -13.73 11.74 1.42
C ARG A 89 -12.48 11.01 0.94
N ASP A 90 -11.48 10.99 1.78
CA ASP A 90 -10.17 10.35 1.60
C ASP A 90 -10.28 8.88 1.19
N LEU A 91 -11.21 8.13 1.81
CA LEU A 91 -11.41 6.72 1.51
C LEU A 91 -11.84 6.52 0.05
N ALA A 92 -12.86 7.26 -0.37
CA ALA A 92 -13.35 7.18 -1.74
C ALA A 92 -12.30 7.68 -2.75
N ALA A 93 -11.59 8.79 -2.44
CA ALA A 93 -10.58 9.38 -3.32
C ALA A 93 -9.37 8.45 -3.53
N MET A 94 -8.80 7.94 -2.45
CA MET A 94 -7.65 7.04 -2.53
C MET A 94 -7.99 5.71 -3.23
N LEU A 95 -9.16 5.15 -2.97
CA LEU A 95 -9.62 3.95 -3.68
C LEU A 95 -9.95 4.23 -5.15
N THR A 96 -10.42 5.43 -5.49
CA THR A 96 -10.63 5.84 -6.90
C THR A 96 -9.28 5.94 -7.64
N LEU A 97 -8.22 6.44 -7.00
CA LEU A 97 -6.86 6.39 -7.57
C LEU A 97 -6.40 4.95 -7.80
N ALA A 98 -6.69 4.03 -6.88
CA ALA A 98 -6.40 2.61 -7.08
C ALA A 98 -7.24 2.00 -8.23
N ALA A 99 -8.49 2.41 -8.40
CA ALA A 99 -9.32 1.99 -9.51
C ALA A 99 -8.79 2.51 -10.86
N LEU A 100 -8.43 3.80 -10.96
CA LEU A 100 -7.78 4.37 -12.13
C LEU A 100 -6.46 3.64 -12.44
N SER A 101 -5.65 3.39 -11.41
CA SER A 101 -4.44 2.60 -11.52
C SER A 101 -4.71 1.20 -12.09
N THR A 102 -5.74 0.50 -11.61
CA THR A 102 -6.14 -0.82 -12.12
C THR A 102 -6.56 -0.75 -13.58
N ALA A 103 -7.35 0.26 -13.96
CA ALA A 103 -7.83 0.41 -15.34
C ALA A 103 -6.70 0.74 -16.34
N CYS A 104 -5.66 1.47 -15.89
CA CYS A 104 -4.59 2.01 -16.74
C CYS A 104 -3.26 1.25 -16.65
N ALA A 105 -3.07 0.39 -15.64
CA ALA A 105 -1.81 -0.31 -15.39
C ALA A 105 -1.32 -1.07 -16.64
N ARG A 106 0.01 -1.09 -16.81
CA ARG A 106 0.75 -1.72 -17.91
C ARG A 106 0.57 -1.05 -19.28
N LYS A 107 -0.49 -0.28 -19.50
CA LYS A 107 -0.78 0.40 -20.78
C LYS A 107 -0.01 1.69 -20.94
N PHE A 108 0.30 2.37 -19.83
CA PHE A 108 0.86 3.72 -19.84
C PHE A 108 2.07 3.83 -18.91
N VAL A 109 3.00 4.69 -19.33
CA VAL A 109 4.11 5.18 -18.48
C VAL A 109 4.20 6.68 -18.63
N VAL A 110 4.53 7.38 -17.55
CA VAL A 110 4.89 8.79 -17.60
C VAL A 110 6.38 8.90 -17.94
N HIS A 111 6.70 9.69 -18.94
CA HIS A 111 8.06 9.90 -19.46
C HIS A 111 8.42 11.38 -19.28
N PRO A 112 9.01 11.76 -18.13
CA PRO A 112 9.34 13.16 -17.87
C PRO A 112 10.57 13.63 -18.66
N GLU A 113 11.65 12.86 -18.66
CA GLU A 113 12.85 13.19 -19.47
C GLU A 113 13.81 12.01 -19.64
N GLY A 114 14.68 12.10 -20.63
CA GLY A 114 15.76 11.13 -20.88
C GLY A 114 15.25 9.71 -21.11
N ASN A 115 15.77 8.76 -20.36
CA ASN A 115 15.31 7.36 -20.37
C ASN A 115 14.45 7.01 -19.15
N TYR A 116 14.14 8.01 -18.30
CA TYR A 116 13.36 7.77 -17.10
C TYR A 116 11.87 7.66 -17.43
N CYS A 117 11.26 6.60 -16.94
CA CYS A 117 9.82 6.34 -17.07
C CYS A 117 9.25 5.81 -15.76
N GLU A 118 8.06 6.29 -15.40
CA GLU A 118 7.29 5.77 -14.27
C GLU A 118 6.01 5.09 -14.75
N PRO A 119 5.78 3.81 -14.42
CA PRO A 119 4.51 3.14 -14.69
C PRO A 119 3.39 3.76 -13.83
N VAL A 120 2.16 3.76 -14.33
CA VAL A 120 1.03 4.44 -13.63
C VAL A 120 0.36 3.59 -12.53
N ASN A 121 0.86 2.41 -12.22
CA ASN A 121 0.30 1.58 -11.15
C ASN A 121 0.71 2.06 -9.76
N LEU A 122 -0.23 1.97 -8.80
CA LEU A 122 -0.08 2.48 -7.43
C LEU A 122 -0.28 1.38 -6.40
N PHE A 123 0.37 1.54 -5.24
CA PHE A 123 0.05 0.84 -4.00
C PHE A 123 -0.58 1.81 -3.01
N VAL A 124 -1.83 1.60 -2.67
CA VAL A 124 -2.64 2.47 -1.83
C VAL A 124 -3.13 1.72 -0.59
N ALA A 125 -2.96 2.30 0.58
CA ALA A 125 -3.47 1.77 1.83
C ALA A 125 -4.22 2.83 2.63
N VAL A 126 -5.53 2.63 2.84
CA VAL A 126 -6.34 3.55 3.65
C VAL A 126 -6.67 2.90 4.98
N SER A 127 -6.24 3.51 6.08
CA SER A 127 -6.44 2.99 7.43
C SER A 127 -7.56 3.72 8.15
N LEU A 128 -8.58 2.98 8.55
CA LEU A 128 -9.74 3.46 9.30
C LEU A 128 -10.16 2.42 10.35
N PRO A 129 -10.70 2.85 11.51
CA PRO A 129 -11.16 1.94 12.55
C PRO A 129 -12.27 0.99 12.07
N PRO A 130 -12.53 -0.10 12.81
CA PRO A 130 -13.70 -0.95 12.58
C PRO A 130 -15.00 -0.14 12.57
N GLY A 131 -16.00 -0.57 11.79
CA GLY A 131 -17.28 0.13 11.69
C GLY A 131 -17.26 1.39 10.80
N SER A 132 -16.17 1.72 10.12
CA SER A 132 -16.03 2.89 9.23
C SER A 132 -16.67 2.71 7.85
N ARG A 133 -17.52 1.71 7.62
CA ARG A 133 -18.22 1.45 6.35
C ARG A 133 -17.27 1.28 5.14
N LYS A 134 -16.04 0.83 5.37
CA LYS A 134 -15.02 0.64 4.32
C LYS A 134 -15.54 -0.21 3.15
N THR A 135 -16.17 -1.33 3.44
CA THR A 135 -16.71 -2.28 2.45
C THR A 135 -17.80 -1.66 1.56
N ALA A 136 -18.61 -0.72 2.09
CA ALA A 136 -19.63 -0.03 1.31
C ALA A 136 -19.01 0.83 0.20
N VAL A 137 -17.99 1.64 0.54
CA VAL A 137 -17.25 2.46 -0.41
C VAL A 137 -16.50 1.57 -1.41
N PHE A 138 -15.79 0.58 -0.90
CA PHE A 138 -14.98 -0.33 -1.70
C PHE A 138 -15.80 -1.02 -2.80
N ARG A 139 -16.96 -1.58 -2.44
CA ARG A 139 -17.85 -2.25 -3.40
C ARG A 139 -18.25 -1.37 -4.57
N VAL A 140 -18.56 -0.09 -4.31
CA VAL A 140 -19.00 0.85 -5.37
C VAL A 140 -17.83 1.22 -6.26
N VAL A 141 -16.64 1.44 -5.68
CA VAL A 141 -15.44 1.81 -6.45
C VAL A 141 -14.99 0.68 -7.38
N ILE A 142 -15.03 -0.58 -6.94
CA ILE A 142 -14.56 -1.71 -7.77
C ILE A 142 -15.65 -2.29 -8.71
N GLU A 143 -16.87 -1.76 -8.66
CA GLU A 143 -18.01 -2.27 -9.43
C GLU A 143 -17.71 -2.42 -10.94
N PRO A 144 -17.04 -1.47 -11.63
CA PRO A 144 -16.73 -1.57 -13.05
C PRO A 144 -15.91 -2.82 -13.41
N PHE A 145 -14.98 -3.23 -12.54
CA PHE A 145 -14.13 -4.41 -12.74
C PHE A 145 -14.91 -5.70 -12.50
N ALA A 146 -15.67 -5.76 -11.41
CA ALA A 146 -16.50 -6.90 -11.08
C ALA A 146 -17.59 -7.16 -12.16
N GLU A 147 -18.12 -6.12 -12.79
CA GLU A 147 -19.03 -6.24 -13.92
C GLU A 147 -18.31 -6.79 -15.16
N ALA A 148 -17.14 -6.26 -15.51
CA ALA A 148 -16.37 -6.74 -16.66
C ALA A 148 -15.98 -8.23 -16.52
N GLU A 149 -15.57 -8.66 -15.33
CA GLU A 149 -15.28 -10.09 -15.05
C GLU A 149 -16.53 -10.97 -15.18
N ARG A 150 -17.68 -10.50 -14.69
CA ARG A 150 -18.97 -11.23 -14.82
C ARG A 150 -19.44 -11.33 -16.26
N GLU A 151 -19.31 -10.27 -17.04
CA GLU A 151 -19.64 -10.24 -18.47
C GLU A 151 -18.75 -11.22 -19.26
N ASP A 152 -17.43 -11.24 -18.99
CA ASP A 152 -16.52 -12.22 -19.62
C ASP A 152 -16.93 -13.67 -19.27
N ALA A 153 -17.24 -13.93 -18.00
CA ALA A 153 -17.66 -15.25 -17.56
C ALA A 153 -18.98 -15.70 -18.20
N ALA A 154 -19.94 -14.78 -18.36
CA ALA A 154 -21.19 -15.05 -19.03
C ALA A 154 -20.97 -15.36 -20.53
N ARG A 155 -20.21 -14.52 -21.24
CA ARG A 155 -19.85 -14.73 -22.64
C ARG A 155 -19.19 -16.09 -22.88
N ARG A 156 -18.19 -16.44 -22.08
CA ARG A 156 -17.49 -17.73 -22.18
C ARG A 156 -18.41 -18.92 -21.97
N LYS A 157 -19.36 -18.80 -21.04
CA LYS A 157 -20.37 -19.85 -20.81
C LYS A 157 -21.26 -20.05 -22.02
N GLU A 158 -21.67 -18.98 -22.69
CA GLU A 158 -22.45 -19.02 -23.91
C GLU A 158 -21.64 -19.63 -25.07
N GLU A 159 -20.39 -19.22 -25.26
CA GLU A 159 -19.46 -19.76 -26.24
C GLU A 159 -19.23 -21.27 -26.04
N GLN A 160 -19.06 -21.71 -24.79
CA GLN A 160 -18.93 -23.13 -24.46
C GLN A 160 -20.19 -23.94 -24.73
N ALA A 161 -21.39 -23.39 -24.44
CA ALA A 161 -22.66 -24.03 -24.74
C ALA A 161 -22.85 -24.20 -26.25
N LEU A 162 -22.57 -23.14 -27.03
CA LEU A 162 -22.67 -23.19 -28.50
C LEU A 162 -21.66 -24.20 -29.09
N ALA A 163 -20.43 -24.22 -28.63
CA ALA A 163 -19.42 -25.18 -29.08
C ALA A 163 -19.84 -26.63 -28.78
N LEU A 164 -20.51 -26.89 -27.65
CA LEU A 164 -21.03 -28.20 -27.30
C LEU A 164 -22.22 -28.60 -28.19
N GLU A 165 -23.08 -27.68 -28.54
CA GLU A 165 -24.21 -27.94 -29.48
C GLU A 165 -23.69 -28.24 -30.87
N LEU A 166 -22.70 -27.47 -31.35
CA LEU A 166 -22.08 -27.73 -32.67
C LEU A 166 -21.36 -29.08 -32.73
N SER A 167 -20.67 -29.50 -31.67
CA SER A 167 -20.02 -30.81 -31.60
C SER A 167 -21.06 -31.98 -31.65
N LYS A 168 -22.18 -31.83 -30.96
CA LYS A 168 -23.27 -32.80 -30.98
C LYS A 168 -23.98 -32.91 -32.35
N SER A 169 -24.11 -31.79 -33.06
CA SER A 169 -24.71 -31.79 -34.41
C SER A 169 -23.80 -32.47 -35.45
N SER A 170 -22.47 -32.25 -35.35
CA SER A 170 -21.48 -32.90 -36.23
C SER A 170 -21.37 -34.41 -35.99
N GLU A 171 -21.49 -34.90 -34.75
CA GLU A 171 -21.52 -36.32 -34.44
C GLU A 171 -22.80 -37.02 -34.95
N ASN A 172 -23.93 -36.31 -35.04
CA ASN A 172 -25.18 -36.85 -35.61
C ASN A 172 -25.16 -36.95 -37.14
N ASP A 173 -24.44 -36.06 -37.84
CA ASP A 173 -24.28 -36.12 -39.29
C ASP A 173 -23.34 -37.24 -39.74
N ASP A 174 -22.29 -37.56 -38.97
CA ASP A 174 -21.39 -38.71 -39.22
C ASP A 174 -22.05 -40.08 -38.95
N ALA A 175 -23.11 -40.13 -38.12
CA ALA A 175 -23.81 -41.37 -37.81
C ALA A 175 -24.71 -41.88 -38.98
N THR A 176 -24.97 -41.07 -40.01
CA THR A 176 -25.77 -41.43 -41.20
C THR A 176 -24.93 -41.85 -42.39
N GLY A 177 -23.60 -41.75 -42.36
CA GLY A 177 -22.66 -42.16 -43.43
C GLY A 177 -22.05 -43.55 -43.19
N LYS A 178 -22.31 -44.50 -44.08
CA LYS A 178 -21.93 -45.90 -44.10
C LYS A 178 -20.48 -46.19 -43.63
N LYS A 179 -20.36 -47.16 -42.70
CA LYS A 179 -19.14 -47.91 -42.38
C LYS A 179 -18.48 -48.52 -43.63
N THR A 180 -17.29 -48.10 -43.96
CA THR A 180 -16.29 -48.92 -44.63
C THR A 180 -14.87 -48.52 -44.21
N GLY A 181 -14.28 -49.33 -43.38
CA GLY A 181 -12.92 -49.85 -43.49
C GLY A 181 -11.72 -48.95 -43.18
N LYS A 182 -11.04 -49.39 -42.15
CA LYS A 182 -9.61 -49.45 -41.88
C LYS A 182 -9.06 -48.56 -40.76
N LYS A 183 -8.83 -49.23 -39.63
CA LYS A 183 -7.96 -48.73 -38.58
C LYS A 183 -6.54 -48.51 -39.15
N SER A 184 -6.05 -47.31 -39.11
CA SER A 184 -4.63 -47.02 -38.99
C SER A 184 -4.50 -45.86 -38.01
N GLY A 185 -3.83 -46.14 -36.90
CA GLY A 185 -3.62 -45.15 -35.86
C GLY A 185 -2.76 -43.99 -36.36
N LYS A 186 -3.32 -42.82 -36.27
CA LYS A 186 -2.60 -41.56 -36.18
C LYS A 186 -3.35 -40.77 -35.13
N LYS A 187 -2.76 -40.69 -33.95
CA LYS A 187 -3.08 -39.65 -33.00
C LYS A 187 -2.73 -38.33 -33.70
N ASP A 188 -3.65 -37.77 -34.44
CA ASP A 188 -3.57 -36.35 -34.76
C ASP A 188 -3.74 -35.61 -33.42
N SER A 189 -2.62 -35.11 -32.94
CA SER A 189 -2.62 -34.04 -31.97
C SER A 189 -3.27 -32.84 -32.65
N SER A 190 -4.64 -32.77 -32.60
CA SER A 190 -5.30 -31.50 -32.72
C SER A 190 -4.71 -30.65 -31.60
N GLU A 191 -3.90 -29.65 -31.95
CA GLU A 191 -3.54 -28.54 -31.09
C GLU A 191 -4.88 -28.06 -30.51
N ALA A 192 -5.14 -28.46 -29.25
CA ALA A 192 -6.20 -27.85 -28.50
C ALA A 192 -5.79 -26.37 -28.42
N GLU A 193 -6.45 -25.51 -29.16
CA GLU A 193 -6.30 -24.07 -28.97
C GLU A 193 -6.44 -23.83 -27.47
N GLU A 194 -5.33 -23.46 -26.84
CA GLU A 194 -5.24 -23.21 -25.41
C GLU A 194 -6.14 -22.02 -25.15
N LYS A 195 -7.39 -22.33 -24.71
CA LYS A 195 -8.41 -21.29 -24.47
C LYS A 195 -7.84 -20.30 -23.47
N ALA A 196 -7.76 -19.04 -23.89
CA ALA A 196 -7.31 -17.96 -23.02
C ALA A 196 -7.96 -18.05 -21.63
N PRO A 197 -7.24 -17.80 -20.54
CA PRO A 197 -7.79 -17.89 -19.17
C PRO A 197 -8.98 -16.94 -18.98
N PRO A 198 -9.90 -17.21 -18.04
CA PRO A 198 -10.97 -16.28 -17.72
C PRO A 198 -10.41 -14.93 -17.23
N LEU A 199 -11.07 -13.85 -17.61
CA LEU A 199 -10.66 -12.51 -17.22
C LEU A 199 -10.67 -12.37 -15.69
N ARG A 200 -9.52 -11.95 -15.15
CA ARG A 200 -9.32 -11.61 -13.75
C ARG A 200 -8.57 -10.29 -13.66
N LEU A 201 -9.29 -9.23 -13.36
CA LEU A 201 -8.72 -7.89 -13.20
C LEU A 201 -8.20 -7.67 -11.78
N SER A 202 -8.82 -8.37 -10.81
CA SER A 202 -8.47 -8.25 -9.41
C SER A 202 -8.58 -9.54 -8.63
N VAL A 203 -7.81 -9.59 -7.52
CA VAL A 203 -7.90 -10.58 -6.45
C VAL A 203 -8.04 -9.86 -5.12
N ASP A 204 -8.76 -10.46 -4.15
CA ASP A 204 -8.95 -9.91 -2.81
C ASP A 204 -7.99 -10.57 -1.82
N ASP A 205 -8.08 -11.87 -1.68
CA ASP A 205 -7.25 -12.69 -0.78
C ASP A 205 -6.45 -13.68 -1.61
N ALA A 206 -5.15 -13.43 -1.76
CA ALA A 206 -4.29 -14.27 -2.58
C ALA A 206 -2.87 -14.35 -2.02
N SER A 207 -2.32 -15.55 -1.95
CA SER A 207 -0.90 -15.71 -1.61
C SER A 207 -0.01 -15.09 -2.70
N PRO A 208 1.25 -14.73 -2.37
CA PRO A 208 2.19 -14.18 -3.35
C PRO A 208 2.37 -15.06 -4.59
N GLU A 209 2.32 -16.39 -4.38
CA GLU A 209 2.40 -17.37 -5.46
C GLU A 209 1.16 -17.32 -6.37
N ALA A 210 -0.02 -17.15 -5.78
CA ALA A 210 -1.26 -17.01 -6.54
C ALA A 210 -1.28 -15.68 -7.30
N VAL A 211 -0.80 -14.59 -6.68
CA VAL A 211 -0.63 -13.29 -7.36
C VAL A 211 0.30 -13.43 -8.55
N SER A 212 1.45 -14.11 -8.39
CA SER A 212 2.40 -14.34 -9.48
C SER A 212 1.77 -15.13 -10.63
N ALA A 213 1.10 -16.25 -10.34
CA ALA A 213 0.46 -17.07 -11.35
C ALA A 213 -0.64 -16.31 -12.09
N ARG A 214 -1.50 -15.57 -11.35
CA ARG A 214 -2.56 -14.77 -11.98
C ARG A 214 -2.00 -13.62 -12.81
N LEU A 215 -0.93 -12.98 -12.35
CA LEU A 215 -0.26 -11.92 -13.10
C LEU A 215 0.24 -12.45 -14.46
N CYS A 216 0.81 -13.67 -14.49
CA CYS A 216 1.20 -14.35 -15.73
C CYS A 216 -0.01 -14.64 -16.62
N GLU A 217 -1.04 -15.30 -16.08
CA GLU A 217 -2.26 -15.67 -16.81
C GLU A 217 -2.99 -14.44 -17.41
N GLN A 218 -2.96 -13.30 -16.73
CA GLN A 218 -3.61 -12.07 -17.15
C GLN A 218 -2.70 -11.16 -18.00
N GLY A 219 -1.63 -11.73 -18.57
CA GLY A 219 -0.75 -10.99 -19.45
C GLY A 219 0.03 -9.87 -18.77
N GLY A 220 0.31 -9.98 -17.48
CA GLY A 220 1.17 -9.06 -16.75
C GLY A 220 0.48 -7.86 -16.10
N SER A 221 -0.85 -7.81 -16.06
CA SER A 221 -1.60 -6.78 -15.33
C SER A 221 -2.57 -7.41 -14.34
N LEU A 222 -2.50 -7.01 -13.08
CA LEU A 222 -3.37 -7.50 -12.01
C LEU A 222 -3.49 -6.44 -10.91
N ALA A 223 -4.63 -6.45 -10.22
CA ALA A 223 -4.80 -5.66 -9.00
C ALA A 223 -5.05 -6.57 -7.79
N VAL A 224 -4.52 -6.20 -6.64
CA VAL A 224 -4.92 -6.74 -5.34
C VAL A 224 -5.79 -5.70 -4.68
N LEU A 225 -7.09 -5.95 -4.62
CA LEU A 225 -8.09 -5.01 -4.12
C LEU A 225 -8.84 -5.63 -2.95
N SER A 226 -8.63 -5.12 -1.72
CA SER A 226 -9.22 -5.67 -0.52
C SER A 226 -9.83 -4.63 0.40
N ALA A 227 -11.06 -4.87 0.83
CA ALA A 227 -11.74 -4.05 1.83
C ALA A 227 -11.26 -4.34 3.27
N GLU A 228 -10.56 -5.45 3.47
CA GLU A 228 -10.05 -5.92 4.76
C GLU A 228 -8.57 -6.35 4.64
N GLY A 229 -7.73 -5.44 4.18
CA GLY A 229 -6.32 -5.69 3.85
C GLY A 229 -5.40 -6.14 5.00
N GLY A 230 -5.95 -6.44 6.21
CA GLY A 230 -5.14 -6.90 7.35
C GLY A 230 -4.38 -8.19 7.07
N GLY A 231 -5.02 -9.18 6.45
CA GLY A 231 -4.41 -10.46 6.08
C GLY A 231 -3.38 -10.37 4.96
N LEU A 232 -3.54 -9.39 4.07
CA LEU A 232 -2.66 -9.22 2.91
C LEU A 232 -1.20 -8.94 3.32
N PHE A 233 -0.99 -8.06 4.29
CA PHE A 233 0.36 -7.78 4.79
C PHE A 233 0.99 -9.00 5.46
N ASP A 234 0.19 -9.81 6.13
CA ASP A 234 0.62 -11.07 6.72
C ASP A 234 1.04 -12.08 5.65
N MET A 235 0.30 -12.15 4.55
CA MET A 235 0.65 -12.99 3.40
C MET A 235 1.88 -12.50 2.67
N MET A 236 2.01 -11.19 2.44
CA MET A 236 3.21 -10.57 1.87
C MET A 236 4.45 -10.85 2.71
N ALA A 237 4.30 -10.90 4.05
CA ALA A 237 5.37 -11.24 4.99
C ALA A 237 5.73 -12.74 5.02
N GLY A 238 5.02 -13.59 4.26
CA GLY A 238 5.32 -15.00 4.18
C GLY A 238 4.77 -15.84 5.34
N ARG A 239 3.65 -15.45 5.95
CA ARG A 239 3.01 -16.19 7.05
C ARG A 239 2.82 -17.69 6.76
N TYR A 240 2.68 -18.04 5.49
CA TYR A 240 2.48 -19.42 5.02
C TYR A 240 3.70 -20.00 4.27
N ALA A 241 4.79 -19.23 4.11
CA ALA A 241 5.95 -19.62 3.28
C ALA A 241 7.00 -20.50 4.01
N GLY A 242 6.84 -20.78 5.31
CA GLY A 242 7.82 -21.51 6.11
C GLY A 242 9.20 -20.83 6.08
N GLU A 243 10.29 -21.62 6.13
CA GLU A 243 11.68 -21.11 6.15
C GLU A 243 12.15 -20.46 4.82
N ARG A 244 11.33 -20.43 3.77
CA ARG A 244 11.72 -19.97 2.41
C ARG A 244 11.66 -18.47 2.17
N GLY A 245 11.41 -17.68 3.18
CA GLY A 245 11.38 -16.21 3.07
C GLY A 245 10.15 -15.66 2.36
N ALA A 246 9.88 -14.38 2.59
CA ALA A 246 8.73 -13.69 2.01
C ALA A 246 8.86 -13.58 0.48
N ALA A 247 7.84 -13.99 -0.24
CA ALA A 247 7.75 -13.83 -1.69
C ALA A 247 7.37 -12.39 -2.07
N ILE A 248 8.09 -11.41 -1.52
CA ILE A 248 7.85 -9.97 -1.71
C ILE A 248 8.16 -9.53 -3.14
N GLU A 249 8.99 -10.31 -3.84
CA GLU A 249 9.58 -9.92 -5.13
C GLU A 249 8.52 -9.62 -6.20
N VAL A 250 7.42 -10.38 -6.24
CA VAL A 250 6.30 -10.15 -7.17
C VAL A 250 5.68 -8.76 -6.97
N TYR A 251 5.60 -8.30 -5.72
CA TYR A 251 5.07 -6.96 -5.42
C TYR A 251 6.07 -5.86 -5.79
N LEU A 252 7.37 -6.07 -5.50
CA LEU A 252 8.41 -5.10 -5.82
C LEU A 252 8.55 -4.91 -7.32
N LYS A 253 8.66 -6.01 -8.07
CA LYS A 253 8.77 -6.00 -9.53
C LYS A 253 7.46 -5.56 -10.19
N GLY A 254 6.32 -6.03 -9.71
CA GLY A 254 5.02 -5.60 -10.20
C GLY A 254 4.72 -4.11 -9.97
N HIS A 255 5.31 -3.49 -8.93
CA HIS A 255 5.24 -2.04 -8.74
C HIS A 255 6.19 -1.28 -9.65
N ALA A 256 7.42 -1.79 -9.83
CA ALA A 256 8.46 -1.11 -10.61
C ALA A 256 8.31 -1.30 -12.13
N GLY A 257 7.62 -2.37 -12.56
CA GLY A 257 7.58 -2.78 -13.95
C GLY A 257 8.83 -3.56 -14.41
N ASP A 258 9.57 -4.14 -13.45
CA ASP A 258 10.74 -4.97 -13.74
C ASP A 258 10.32 -6.38 -14.12
N ASP A 259 10.99 -7.00 -15.08
CA ASP A 259 10.67 -8.35 -15.56
C ASP A 259 10.65 -9.37 -14.44
N LEU A 260 9.57 -10.12 -14.37
CA LEU A 260 9.37 -11.18 -13.39
C LEU A 260 9.63 -12.53 -14.05
N LYS A 261 10.68 -13.21 -13.58
CA LYS A 261 11.02 -14.59 -13.97
C LYS A 261 10.69 -15.50 -12.78
N VAL A 262 9.84 -16.47 -13.01
CA VAL A 262 9.41 -17.42 -11.98
C VAL A 262 9.76 -18.82 -12.43
N ASP A 263 10.84 -19.37 -11.88
CA ASP A 263 11.27 -20.74 -12.10
C ASP A 263 10.91 -21.59 -10.87
N ARG A 264 10.09 -22.61 -11.07
CA ARG A 264 9.67 -23.55 -10.01
C ARG A 264 9.95 -24.98 -10.43
N ILE A 265 10.41 -25.78 -9.48
CA ILE A 265 10.63 -27.20 -9.72
C ILE A 265 9.28 -27.87 -10.08
N GLY A 266 9.21 -28.48 -11.26
CA GLY A 266 8.04 -29.22 -11.74
C GLY A 266 6.99 -28.40 -12.51
N ARG A 267 7.28 -27.14 -12.86
CA ARG A 267 6.47 -26.32 -13.78
C ARG A 267 7.37 -25.64 -14.83
N ALA A 268 6.79 -25.36 -15.99
CA ALA A 268 7.48 -24.52 -16.97
C ALA A 268 7.77 -23.13 -16.36
N GLY A 269 8.95 -22.60 -16.62
CA GLY A 269 9.32 -21.25 -16.19
C GLY A 269 8.38 -20.22 -16.80
N GLU A 270 7.96 -19.25 -16.00
CA GLU A 270 7.07 -18.18 -16.39
C GLU A 270 7.86 -16.88 -16.50
N LEU A 271 7.74 -16.17 -17.62
CA LEU A 271 8.31 -14.84 -17.83
C LEU A 271 7.18 -13.83 -18.01
N VAL A 272 7.12 -12.84 -17.15
CA VAL A 272 6.24 -11.68 -17.32
C VAL A 272 7.11 -10.46 -17.60
N VAL A 273 7.01 -9.98 -18.83
CA VAL A 273 7.71 -8.76 -19.27
C VAL A 273 6.90 -7.54 -18.81
N ARG A 274 7.56 -6.62 -18.12
CA ARG A 274 6.97 -5.37 -17.60
C ARG A 274 5.63 -5.59 -16.87
N PRO A 275 5.62 -6.38 -15.80
CA PRO A 275 4.40 -6.56 -15.00
C PRO A 275 3.94 -5.24 -14.39
N ALA A 276 2.65 -5.07 -14.25
CA ALA A 276 2.07 -3.96 -13.52
C ALA A 276 1.07 -4.49 -12.48
N LEU A 277 1.43 -4.36 -11.23
CA LEU A 277 0.59 -4.73 -10.10
C LEU A 277 0.08 -3.47 -9.43
N THR A 278 -1.23 -3.38 -9.26
CA THR A 278 -1.87 -2.37 -8.41
C THR A 278 -2.23 -3.01 -7.08
N VAL A 279 -2.08 -2.26 -5.99
CA VAL A 279 -2.59 -2.66 -4.66
C VAL A 279 -3.49 -1.54 -4.14
N GLY A 280 -4.73 -1.86 -3.83
CA GLY A 280 -5.70 -0.94 -3.24
C GLY A 280 -6.38 -1.58 -2.05
N ILE A 281 -6.00 -1.19 -0.83
CA ILE A 281 -6.52 -1.82 0.39
C ILE A 281 -7.10 -0.82 1.36
N ALA A 282 -8.18 -1.24 2.02
CA ALA A 282 -8.67 -0.59 3.22
C ALA A 282 -8.32 -1.46 4.42
N THR A 283 -7.71 -0.88 5.45
CA THR A 283 -7.18 -1.62 6.60
C THR A 283 -7.58 -0.95 7.93
N GLN A 284 -7.03 -1.43 9.03
CA GLN A 284 -7.23 -0.90 10.37
C GLN A 284 -5.90 -0.39 10.93
N PRO A 285 -5.89 0.59 11.86
CA PRO A 285 -4.65 1.10 12.47
C PRO A 285 -3.78 0.01 13.10
N ASP A 286 -4.38 -1.01 13.70
CA ASP A 286 -3.64 -2.12 14.31
C ASP A 286 -2.84 -2.94 13.27
N THR A 287 -3.31 -3.00 12.04
CA THR A 287 -2.57 -3.62 10.94
C THR A 287 -1.26 -2.88 10.65
N LEU A 288 -1.26 -1.54 10.70
CA LEU A 288 -0.04 -0.74 10.53
C LEU A 288 0.95 -1.00 11.66
N ARG A 289 0.47 -1.15 12.91
CA ARG A 289 1.32 -1.53 14.06
C ARG A 289 1.96 -2.90 13.85
N THR A 290 1.20 -3.87 13.33
CA THR A 290 1.71 -5.22 13.04
C THR A 290 2.78 -5.19 11.96
N LEU A 291 2.66 -4.33 10.95
CA LEU A 291 3.69 -4.14 9.92
C LEU A 291 5.05 -3.72 10.49
N ALA A 292 5.04 -2.93 11.54
CA ALA A 292 6.25 -2.49 12.23
C ALA A 292 7.09 -3.63 12.80
N ALA A 293 6.43 -4.65 13.34
CA ALA A 293 7.08 -5.81 13.93
C ALA A 293 7.78 -6.70 12.89
N ARG A 294 7.50 -6.51 11.59
CA ARG A 294 8.00 -7.35 10.51
C ARG A 294 9.17 -6.69 9.78
N ARG A 295 10.38 -6.94 10.25
CA ARG A 295 11.63 -6.42 9.67
C ARG A 295 11.78 -6.73 8.19
N GLU A 296 11.27 -7.88 7.73
CA GLU A 296 11.39 -8.34 6.33
C GLU A 296 10.63 -7.43 5.35
N LEU A 297 9.48 -6.87 5.73
CA LEU A 297 8.71 -5.96 4.88
C LEU A 297 9.32 -4.55 4.82
N ARG A 298 9.94 -4.10 5.92
CA ARG A 298 10.61 -2.79 5.99
C ARG A 298 11.94 -2.82 5.23
N GLY A 299 12.81 -3.78 5.54
CA GLY A 299 14.17 -3.83 4.99
C GLY A 299 14.25 -4.10 3.48
N ARG A 300 13.16 -4.49 2.82
CA ARG A 300 13.10 -4.71 1.36
C ARG A 300 12.35 -3.60 0.60
N GLY A 301 11.99 -2.51 1.26
CA GLY A 301 11.37 -1.34 0.63
C GLY A 301 9.93 -1.55 0.13
N LEU A 302 9.21 -2.60 0.56
CA LEU A 302 7.82 -2.82 0.19
C LEU A 302 6.91 -1.73 0.79
N VAL A 303 7.07 -1.45 2.09
CA VAL A 303 6.31 -0.43 2.82
C VAL A 303 6.52 0.96 2.20
N ALA A 304 7.73 1.24 1.71
CA ALA A 304 8.09 2.49 1.05
C ALA A 304 7.33 2.76 -0.26
N ARG A 305 6.67 1.77 -0.84
CA ARG A 305 5.88 1.91 -2.07
C ARG A 305 4.41 2.24 -1.82
N PHE A 306 3.96 2.13 -0.57
CA PHE A 306 2.58 2.41 -0.24
C PHE A 306 2.32 3.91 -0.03
N LEU A 307 1.25 4.38 -0.65
CA LEU A 307 0.65 5.68 -0.41
C LEU A 307 -0.41 5.51 0.67
N PHE A 308 -0.15 6.14 1.81
CA PHE A 308 -1.01 5.99 2.98
C PHE A 308 -2.07 7.07 3.05
N GLY A 309 -3.30 6.67 3.43
CA GLY A 309 -4.37 7.55 3.87
C GLY A 309 -4.83 7.13 5.26
N ILE A 310 -4.74 8.02 6.25
CA ILE A 310 -5.15 7.76 7.64
C ILE A 310 -6.09 8.88 8.09
N PRO A 311 -7.27 8.99 7.47
CA PRO A 311 -8.18 10.08 7.77
C PRO A 311 -8.81 9.96 9.15
N ALA A 312 -9.35 11.08 9.66
CA ALA A 312 -10.18 11.07 10.84
C ALA A 312 -11.47 10.29 10.58
N SER A 313 -11.92 9.52 11.57
CA SER A 313 -13.15 8.74 11.46
C SER A 313 -14.40 9.60 11.65
N ASN A 314 -15.42 9.36 10.84
CA ASN A 314 -16.75 9.98 10.99
C ASN A 314 -17.68 9.22 11.96
N ILE A 315 -17.19 8.19 12.66
CA ILE A 315 -18.01 7.45 13.63
C ILE A 315 -18.46 8.38 14.75
N GLY A 316 -19.76 8.39 15.03
CA GLY A 316 -20.37 9.29 16.01
C GLY A 316 -20.83 10.66 15.45
N PHE A 317 -20.39 11.03 14.26
CA PHE A 317 -20.72 12.32 13.61
C PHE A 317 -21.50 12.14 12.30
N ARG A 318 -21.98 10.95 12.02
CA ARG A 318 -22.69 10.61 10.78
C ARG A 318 -24.11 11.15 10.80
N THR A 319 -24.52 11.72 9.67
CA THR A 319 -25.90 12.12 9.44
C THR A 319 -26.72 10.92 9.01
N ILE A 320 -27.88 10.70 9.67
CA ILE A 320 -28.83 9.67 9.27
C ILE A 320 -29.71 10.24 8.15
N GLY A 321 -29.94 9.45 7.08
CA GLY A 321 -30.69 9.93 5.91
C GLY A 321 -29.85 10.82 4.98
N ALA A 322 -28.56 10.53 4.88
CA ALA A 322 -27.66 11.22 3.94
C ALA A 322 -28.16 11.11 2.50
N THR A 323 -27.87 12.12 1.69
CA THR A 323 -28.25 12.16 0.27
C THR A 323 -27.59 11.03 -0.50
N PRO A 324 -28.35 10.18 -1.20
CA PRO A 324 -27.80 9.14 -2.05
C PRO A 324 -27.01 9.76 -3.21
N MET A 325 -26.04 9.00 -3.74
CA MET A 325 -25.34 9.35 -4.99
C MET A 325 -26.35 9.39 -6.16
N GLU A 326 -26.19 10.37 -7.04
CA GLU A 326 -26.98 10.44 -8.25
C GLU A 326 -26.70 9.23 -9.17
N PRO A 327 -27.74 8.54 -9.67
CA PRO A 327 -27.56 7.40 -10.58
C PRO A 327 -26.72 7.73 -11.80
N ARG A 328 -26.81 8.99 -12.29
CA ARG A 328 -26.00 9.49 -13.41
C ARG A 328 -24.50 9.51 -13.07
N THR A 329 -24.12 10.01 -11.90
CA THR A 329 -22.72 10.08 -11.46
C THR A 329 -22.11 8.67 -11.42
N ARG A 330 -22.83 7.70 -10.85
CA ARG A 330 -22.39 6.29 -10.80
C ARG A 330 -22.26 5.69 -12.21
N THR A 331 -23.21 5.96 -13.09
CA THR A 331 -23.18 5.45 -14.47
C THR A 331 -22.01 6.04 -15.24
N GLU A 332 -21.76 7.34 -15.12
CA GLU A 332 -20.64 8.01 -15.79
C GLU A 332 -19.28 7.53 -15.27
N TYR A 333 -19.13 7.37 -13.96
CA TYR A 333 -17.94 6.78 -13.35
C TYR A 333 -17.65 5.40 -13.94
N LYS A 334 -18.64 4.54 -13.99
CA LYS A 334 -18.50 3.19 -14.56
C LYS A 334 -18.13 3.24 -16.04
N ARG A 335 -18.78 4.09 -16.82
CA ARG A 335 -18.53 4.26 -18.24
C ARG A 335 -17.09 4.69 -18.50
N LEU A 336 -16.61 5.74 -17.81
CA LEU A 336 -15.25 6.25 -17.99
C LEU A 336 -14.19 5.25 -17.53
N THR A 337 -14.39 4.62 -16.38
CA THR A 337 -13.47 3.58 -15.88
C THR A 337 -13.38 2.41 -16.86
N ARG A 338 -14.51 1.96 -17.43
CA ARG A 338 -14.54 0.87 -18.41
C ARG A 338 -13.92 1.29 -19.74
N ARG A 339 -14.07 2.55 -20.15
CA ARG A 339 -13.42 3.09 -21.34
C ARG A 339 -11.89 3.06 -21.20
N LEU A 340 -11.36 3.52 -20.08
CA LEU A 340 -9.92 3.41 -19.76
C LEU A 340 -9.47 1.94 -19.72
N LEU A 341 -10.27 1.07 -19.12
CA LEU A 341 -9.99 -0.38 -19.06
C LEU A 341 -9.93 -1.01 -20.45
N ALA A 342 -10.77 -0.58 -21.39
CA ALA A 342 -10.86 -1.12 -22.75
C ALA A 342 -9.69 -0.70 -23.67
N ILE A 343 -8.90 0.30 -23.30
CA ILE A 343 -7.71 0.70 -24.08
C ILE A 343 -6.77 -0.49 -24.15
N LYS A 344 -6.43 -0.88 -25.37
CA LYS A 344 -5.51 -2.00 -25.65
C LYS A 344 -4.05 -1.60 -25.42
N LEU A 345 -3.21 -2.59 -25.19
CA LEU A 345 -1.76 -2.38 -25.15
C LEU A 345 -1.28 -1.87 -26.52
N LYS A 346 -0.26 -1.03 -26.50
CA LYS A 346 0.41 -0.57 -27.72
C LYS A 346 1.27 -1.71 -28.28
N GLY A 347 0.89 -2.24 -29.42
CA GLY A 347 1.59 -3.33 -30.11
C GLY A 347 0.98 -4.71 -29.84
N ASP A 348 1.11 -5.59 -30.81
CA ASP A 348 0.47 -6.91 -30.83
C ASP A 348 1.33 -8.01 -30.19
N SER A 349 2.56 -7.70 -29.77
CA SER A 349 3.44 -8.69 -29.18
C SER A 349 3.23 -8.80 -27.68
N VAL A 350 2.75 -9.96 -27.23
CA VAL A 350 2.68 -10.31 -25.82
C VAL A 350 4.07 -10.34 -25.17
N LEU A 351 5.11 -10.60 -25.98
CA LEU A 351 6.51 -10.70 -25.51
C LEU A 351 7.18 -9.35 -25.29
N ASP A 352 6.77 -8.29 -26.00
CA ASP A 352 7.29 -6.93 -25.82
C ASP A 352 6.18 -5.88 -26.00
N PRO A 353 5.24 -5.82 -25.07
CA PRO A 353 4.17 -4.81 -25.11
C PRO A 353 4.78 -3.44 -24.75
N TRP A 354 4.85 -2.55 -25.73
CA TRP A 354 5.27 -1.18 -25.48
C TRP A 354 4.12 -0.40 -24.81
N PRO A 355 4.35 0.22 -23.64
CA PRO A 355 3.35 1.14 -23.08
C PRO A 355 3.27 2.44 -23.90
N TYR A 356 2.10 3.08 -23.88
CA TYR A 356 1.96 4.44 -24.33
C TYR A 356 2.76 5.37 -23.41
N ARG A 357 3.47 6.34 -23.98
CA ARG A 357 4.26 7.31 -23.22
C ARG A 357 3.46 8.58 -23.04
N LEU A 358 3.17 8.95 -21.81
CA LEU A 358 2.61 10.22 -21.43
C LEU A 358 3.77 11.19 -21.21
N THR A 359 3.89 12.19 -22.06
CA THR A 359 4.93 13.22 -21.97
C THR A 359 4.43 14.43 -21.20
N LEU A 360 5.32 15.25 -20.69
CA LEU A 360 4.98 16.54 -20.07
C LEU A 360 4.98 17.65 -21.11
N ASP A 361 4.12 18.66 -20.98
CA ASP A 361 4.30 19.90 -21.72
C ASP A 361 5.52 20.68 -21.19
N GLU A 362 5.89 21.78 -21.82
CA GLU A 362 7.08 22.56 -21.48
C GLU A 362 7.01 23.10 -20.04
N SER A 363 5.85 23.63 -19.62
CA SER A 363 5.62 24.18 -18.29
C SER A 363 5.62 23.08 -17.21
N ALA A 364 4.97 21.93 -17.49
CA ALA A 364 4.99 20.77 -16.61
C ALA A 364 6.42 20.21 -16.47
N HIS A 365 7.21 20.24 -17.54
CA HIS A 365 8.61 19.79 -17.48
C HIS A 365 9.48 20.71 -16.60
N ALA A 366 9.26 22.04 -16.67
CA ALA A 366 9.91 22.99 -15.78
C ALA A 366 9.54 22.73 -14.32
N LEU A 367 8.23 22.57 -14.04
CA LEU A 367 7.71 22.24 -12.70
C LEU A 367 8.25 20.90 -12.17
N TYR A 368 8.40 19.89 -13.04
CA TYR A 368 9.00 18.61 -12.68
C TYR A 368 10.43 18.79 -12.17
N ARG A 369 11.29 19.52 -12.89
CA ARG A 369 12.68 19.76 -12.51
C ARG A 369 12.80 20.54 -11.19
N GLU A 370 11.99 21.57 -11.02
CA GLU A 370 11.91 22.34 -9.79
C GLU A 370 11.53 21.42 -8.61
N THR A 371 10.48 20.62 -8.79
CA THR A 371 10.01 19.70 -7.75
C THR A 371 11.04 18.62 -7.43
N ALA A 372 11.73 18.06 -8.44
CA ALA A 372 12.79 17.10 -8.25
C ALA A 372 13.92 17.68 -7.37
N THR A 373 14.37 18.90 -7.69
CA THR A 373 15.39 19.59 -6.88
C THR A 373 14.92 19.81 -5.45
N ARG A 374 13.71 20.32 -5.28
CA ARG A 374 13.11 20.57 -3.95
C ARG A 374 12.99 19.29 -3.12
N TYR A 375 12.60 18.16 -3.73
CA TYR A 375 12.50 16.90 -3.00
C TYR A 375 13.86 16.33 -2.59
N GLU A 376 14.90 16.49 -3.43
CA GLU A 376 16.26 16.14 -3.03
C GLU A 376 16.74 16.98 -1.82
N GLU A 377 16.47 18.28 -1.82
CA GLU A 377 16.81 19.16 -0.69
C GLU A 377 16.10 18.77 0.60
N ARG A 378 14.81 18.44 0.51
CA ARG A 378 14.00 17.99 1.67
C ARG A 378 14.48 16.64 2.26
N GLN A 379 15.25 15.85 1.51
CA GLN A 379 15.82 14.57 1.98
C GLN A 379 17.19 14.72 2.65
N ARG A 380 17.80 15.90 2.64
CA ARG A 380 19.06 16.17 3.35
C ARG A 380 18.90 15.87 4.84
N PRO A 381 20.00 15.63 5.60
CA PRO A 381 19.91 15.28 7.02
C PRO A 381 19.13 16.28 7.89
N ASP A 382 19.08 17.54 7.50
CA ASP A 382 18.32 18.64 8.12
C ASP A 382 16.93 18.86 7.48
N GLY A 383 16.61 18.12 6.44
CA GLY A 383 15.35 18.24 5.73
C GLY A 383 14.20 17.50 6.41
N ASP A 384 13.00 17.93 6.14
CA ASP A 384 11.77 17.43 6.75
C ASP A 384 11.39 16.00 6.31
N LEU A 385 11.98 15.48 5.23
CA LEU A 385 11.80 14.11 4.73
C LEU A 385 12.94 13.17 5.16
N ALA A 386 13.97 13.66 5.85
CA ALA A 386 15.12 12.87 6.29
C ALA A 386 14.74 11.66 7.16
N MET A 387 13.63 11.74 7.91
CA MET A 387 13.16 10.66 8.78
C MET A 387 12.52 9.48 8.04
N MET A 388 12.25 9.62 6.74
CA MET A 388 11.59 8.61 5.91
C MET A 388 12.32 8.39 4.57
N PRO A 389 13.64 8.16 4.54
CA PRO A 389 14.44 8.21 3.32
C PRO A 389 14.01 7.17 2.27
N GLU A 390 13.63 5.98 2.70
CA GLU A 390 13.17 4.92 1.79
C GLU A 390 11.85 5.30 1.09
N TRP A 391 10.94 5.93 1.81
CA TRP A 391 9.64 6.36 1.29
C TRP A 391 9.76 7.64 0.47
N SER A 392 10.48 8.64 0.99
CA SER A 392 10.64 9.94 0.33
C SER A 392 11.39 9.83 -1.00
N SER A 393 12.32 8.88 -1.14
CA SER A 393 12.98 8.59 -2.42
C SER A 393 12.02 8.10 -3.51
N LYS A 394 10.79 7.70 -3.17
CA LYS A 394 9.75 7.27 -4.12
C LYS A 394 8.70 8.35 -4.39
N LEU A 395 8.75 9.48 -3.65
CA LEU A 395 7.70 10.49 -3.67
C LEU A 395 7.54 11.17 -5.03
N LEU A 396 8.65 11.53 -5.68
CA LEU A 396 8.61 12.14 -7.02
C LEU A 396 8.02 11.18 -8.06
N GLY A 397 8.44 9.92 -8.05
CA GLY A 397 7.86 8.89 -8.91
C GLY A 397 6.38 8.67 -8.64
N ALA A 398 5.95 8.68 -7.37
CA ALA A 398 4.53 8.59 -7.01
C ALA A 398 3.72 9.80 -7.53
N ALA A 399 4.26 11.01 -7.44
CA ALA A 399 3.62 12.20 -7.99
C ALA A 399 3.46 12.12 -9.52
N LEU A 400 4.47 11.63 -10.23
CA LEU A 400 4.40 11.39 -11.68
C LEU A 400 3.34 10.34 -12.03
N ARG A 401 3.30 9.22 -11.31
CA ARG A 401 2.27 8.17 -11.50
C ARG A 401 0.87 8.71 -11.32
N ILE A 402 0.66 9.51 -10.26
CA ILE A 402 -0.61 10.18 -9.98
C ILE A 402 -0.93 11.19 -11.09
N ALA A 403 0.03 12.00 -11.53
CA ALA A 403 -0.17 12.95 -12.63
C ALA A 403 -0.62 12.24 -13.92
N GLY A 404 -0.02 11.10 -14.25
CA GLY A 404 -0.45 10.26 -15.36
C GLY A 404 -1.88 9.75 -15.21
N LEU A 405 -2.26 9.31 -14.01
CA LEU A 405 -3.64 8.85 -13.75
C LEU A 405 -4.66 9.99 -13.79
N LEU A 406 -4.32 11.16 -13.25
CA LEU A 406 -5.17 12.34 -13.32
C LEU A 406 -5.37 12.80 -14.77
N HIS A 407 -4.29 12.82 -15.56
CA HIS A 407 -4.35 13.12 -16.98
C HIS A 407 -5.29 12.16 -17.73
N LEU A 408 -5.13 10.86 -17.52
CA LEU A 408 -5.99 9.84 -18.15
C LEU A 408 -7.44 9.94 -17.68
N ALA A 409 -7.68 10.35 -16.44
CA ALA A 409 -9.02 10.59 -15.92
C ALA A 409 -9.67 11.83 -16.54
N ASP A 410 -8.93 12.93 -16.69
CA ASP A 410 -9.39 14.17 -17.31
C ASP A 410 -9.73 13.96 -18.80
N HIS A 411 -8.98 13.10 -19.48
CA HIS A 411 -9.08 12.76 -20.90
C HIS A 411 -9.71 11.38 -21.16
N ALA A 412 -10.50 10.87 -20.21
CA ALA A 412 -11.10 9.52 -20.35
C ALA A 412 -12.12 9.41 -21.49
N ASP A 413 -12.66 10.50 -21.97
CA ASP A 413 -13.57 10.58 -23.13
C ASP A 413 -12.83 10.78 -24.47
N ASP A 414 -11.55 11.11 -24.45
CA ASP A 414 -10.76 11.23 -25.67
C ASP A 414 -10.35 9.88 -26.23
N ASP A 415 -10.22 9.77 -27.56
CA ASP A 415 -9.87 8.51 -28.21
C ASP A 415 -8.41 8.10 -27.99
N GLU A 416 -7.50 9.08 -27.96
CA GLU A 416 -6.05 8.89 -27.84
C GLU A 416 -5.45 9.81 -26.76
N PRO A 417 -5.83 9.66 -25.50
CA PRO A 417 -5.38 10.55 -24.41
C PRO A 417 -3.85 10.60 -24.27
N TRP A 418 -3.14 9.59 -24.75
CA TRP A 418 -1.68 9.52 -24.72
C TRP A 418 -0.98 10.44 -25.71
N ASN A 419 -1.69 11.00 -26.69
CA ASN A 419 -1.15 11.98 -27.63
C ASN A 419 -1.24 13.43 -27.09
N ILE A 420 -1.95 13.64 -25.99
CA ILE A 420 -2.06 14.92 -25.30
C ILE A 420 -0.97 14.94 -24.21
N PRO A 421 -0.08 15.95 -24.16
CA PRO A 421 0.90 16.07 -23.08
C PRO A 421 0.21 16.35 -21.73
N ILE A 422 0.79 15.85 -20.65
CA ILE A 422 0.37 16.19 -19.29
C ILE A 422 0.66 17.68 -19.06
N ALA A 423 -0.39 18.44 -18.77
CA ALA A 423 -0.31 19.86 -18.53
C ALA A 423 0.27 20.17 -17.13
N GLU A 424 0.88 21.37 -17.00
CA GLU A 424 1.41 21.86 -15.72
C GLU A 424 0.39 21.77 -14.59
N ASN A 425 -0.86 22.16 -14.81
CA ASN A 425 -1.91 22.09 -13.78
C ASN A 425 -2.17 20.65 -13.31
N THR A 426 -2.11 19.67 -14.20
CA THR A 426 -2.31 18.26 -13.83
C THR A 426 -1.15 17.76 -12.97
N LEU A 427 0.09 18.11 -13.34
CA LEU A 427 1.27 17.78 -12.53
C LEU A 427 1.23 18.51 -11.18
N HIS A 428 0.83 19.79 -11.16
CA HIS A 428 0.69 20.57 -9.93
C HIS A 428 -0.33 19.94 -8.97
N ARG A 429 -1.48 19.48 -9.46
CA ARG A 429 -2.48 18.75 -8.63
C ARG A 429 -1.89 17.49 -7.99
N ALA A 430 -1.06 16.74 -8.73
CA ALA A 430 -0.40 15.56 -8.21
C ALA A 430 0.67 15.89 -7.15
N ILE A 431 1.46 16.95 -7.37
CA ILE A 431 2.45 17.45 -6.41
C ILE A 431 1.76 17.99 -5.15
N HIS A 432 0.67 18.74 -5.32
CA HIS A 432 -0.13 19.23 -4.20
C HIS A 432 -0.68 18.08 -3.35
N LEU A 433 -1.18 17.00 -3.97
CA LEU A 433 -1.58 15.81 -3.24
C LEU A 433 -0.40 15.17 -2.51
N ALA A 434 0.77 15.10 -3.14
CA ALA A 434 1.97 14.53 -2.55
C ALA A 434 2.41 15.30 -1.29
N ASP A 435 2.50 16.63 -1.38
CA ASP A 435 3.00 17.47 -0.30
C ASP A 435 1.98 17.65 0.84
N GLU A 436 0.72 17.96 0.50
CA GLU A 436 -0.29 18.34 1.49
C GLU A 436 -1.04 17.15 2.09
N TYR A 437 -0.99 16.00 1.43
CA TYR A 437 -1.71 14.81 1.91
C TYR A 437 -0.81 13.60 2.12
N LEU A 438 -0.08 13.17 1.10
CA LEU A 438 0.67 11.92 1.19
C LEU A 438 1.83 12.01 2.19
N VAL A 439 2.59 13.10 2.21
CA VAL A 439 3.69 13.30 3.17
C VAL A 439 3.19 13.31 4.61
N PRO A 440 2.18 14.10 5.01
CA PRO A 440 1.65 14.06 6.37
C PRO A 440 1.10 12.69 6.76
N HIS A 441 0.39 12.01 5.86
CA HIS A 441 -0.15 10.69 6.14
C HIS A 441 0.92 9.60 6.20
N ALA A 442 2.01 9.71 5.43
CA ALA A 442 3.16 8.84 5.56
C ALA A 442 3.86 9.02 6.91
N ARG A 443 4.08 10.27 7.35
CA ARG A 443 4.62 10.54 8.69
C ARG A 443 3.77 9.90 9.78
N LEU A 444 2.44 10.04 9.69
CA LEU A 444 1.53 9.42 10.63
C LEU A 444 1.59 7.89 10.56
N ALA A 445 1.64 7.30 9.35
CA ALA A 445 1.78 5.86 9.19
C ALA A 445 3.07 5.33 9.83
N PHE A 446 4.20 5.98 9.55
CA PHE A 446 5.49 5.59 10.12
C PHE A 446 5.54 5.83 11.63
N SER A 447 4.93 6.90 12.15
CA SER A 447 4.76 7.10 13.60
C SER A 447 3.99 5.93 14.22
N ILE A 448 2.82 5.56 13.69
CA ILE A 448 2.04 4.41 14.17
C ILE A 448 2.86 3.11 14.12
N MET A 449 3.68 2.93 13.09
CA MET A 449 4.57 1.77 12.93
C MET A 449 5.74 1.77 13.90
N THR A 450 6.18 2.92 14.39
CA THR A 450 7.31 3.05 15.34
C THR A 450 6.87 3.23 16.78
N ASP A 451 5.60 3.50 17.02
CA ASP A 451 5.05 3.68 18.35
C ASP A 451 5.29 2.43 19.21
N THR A 452 5.99 2.63 20.30
CA THR A 452 6.12 1.63 21.35
C THR A 452 4.91 1.71 22.28
N GLU A 453 4.63 0.64 23.03
CA GLU A 453 3.59 0.64 24.07
C GLU A 453 3.79 1.81 25.07
N ALA A 454 5.04 2.21 25.30
CA ALA A 454 5.37 3.36 26.14
C ALA A 454 4.88 4.69 25.55
N VAL A 455 5.02 4.91 24.24
CA VAL A 455 4.57 6.13 23.55
C VAL A 455 3.03 6.18 23.52
N ASP A 456 2.35 5.06 23.24
CA ASP A 456 0.89 5.01 23.31
C ASP A 456 0.36 5.30 24.73
N THR A 457 1.05 4.74 25.73
CA THR A 457 0.73 5.01 27.13
C THR A 457 0.96 6.49 27.49
N ALA A 458 2.04 7.10 27.03
CA ALA A 458 2.32 8.52 27.24
C ALA A 458 1.27 9.43 26.58
N ARG A 459 0.85 9.12 25.34
CA ARG A 459 -0.25 9.85 24.67
C ARG A 459 -1.56 9.75 25.41
N ARG A 460 -1.94 8.56 25.88
CA ARG A 460 -3.16 8.34 26.67
C ARG A 460 -3.11 9.12 27.98
N LEU A 461 -1.96 9.16 28.63
CA LEU A 461 -1.75 9.95 29.84
C LEU A 461 -1.90 11.45 29.57
N LEU A 462 -1.26 11.96 28.51
CA LEU A 462 -1.38 13.36 28.11
C LEU A 462 -2.83 13.73 27.77
N ALA A 463 -3.55 12.88 27.04
CA ALA A 463 -4.97 13.09 26.76
C ALA A 463 -5.83 13.15 28.03
N TRP A 464 -5.53 12.29 29.02
CA TRP A 464 -6.21 12.33 30.32
C TRP A 464 -5.90 13.61 31.09
N ILE A 465 -4.63 14.05 31.12
CA ILE A 465 -4.20 15.33 31.76
C ILE A 465 -4.99 16.48 31.13
N ASN A 466 -4.99 16.60 29.82
CA ASN A 466 -5.65 17.68 29.09
C ASN A 466 -7.17 17.67 29.28
N LYS A 467 -7.80 16.51 29.19
CA LYS A 467 -9.25 16.36 29.36
C LYS A 467 -9.74 16.76 30.74
N ASN A 468 -8.93 16.51 31.77
CA ASN A 468 -9.32 16.78 33.16
C ASN A 468 -8.63 18.03 33.73
N SER A 469 -7.86 18.77 32.92
CA SER A 469 -7.10 19.97 33.32
C SER A 469 -6.27 19.72 34.58
N VAL A 470 -5.61 18.57 34.64
CA VAL A 470 -4.83 18.13 35.80
C VAL A 470 -3.47 18.83 35.79
N LEU A 471 -3.15 19.59 36.84
CA LEU A 471 -1.88 20.29 36.98
C LEU A 471 -0.82 19.45 37.72
N GLU A 472 -1.26 18.61 38.65
CA GLU A 472 -0.41 17.72 39.42
C GLU A 472 -1.08 16.34 39.57
N PHE A 473 -0.31 15.26 39.46
CA PHE A 473 -0.81 13.90 39.64
C PHE A 473 0.30 12.97 40.14
N SER A 474 -0.10 11.95 40.88
CA SER A 474 0.80 10.88 41.30
C SER A 474 0.88 9.77 40.25
N VAL A 475 1.93 8.93 40.32
CA VAL A 475 2.03 7.70 39.52
C VAL A 475 0.79 6.81 39.68
N ARG A 476 0.20 6.77 40.89
CA ARG A 476 -1.01 6.00 41.18
C ARG A 476 -2.23 6.56 40.45
N ASP A 477 -2.35 7.87 40.32
CA ASP A 477 -3.46 8.52 39.61
C ASP A 477 -3.35 8.25 38.12
N ALA A 478 -2.13 8.38 37.56
CA ALA A 478 -1.84 8.04 36.19
C ALA A 478 -2.18 6.56 35.87
N HIS A 479 -1.71 5.64 36.72
CA HIS A 479 -1.98 4.20 36.57
C HIS A 479 -3.47 3.89 36.61
N ARG A 480 -4.21 4.50 37.54
CA ARG A 480 -5.69 4.33 37.63
C ARG A 480 -6.40 4.92 36.42
N ALA A 481 -5.97 6.08 35.92
CA ALA A 481 -6.55 6.74 34.76
C ALA A 481 -6.35 5.93 33.46
N LEU A 482 -5.25 5.22 33.35
CA LEU A 482 -4.91 4.37 32.19
C LEU A 482 -5.53 2.95 32.27
N GLY A 483 -6.38 2.70 33.28
CA GLY A 483 -7.06 1.40 33.44
C GLY A 483 -6.14 0.31 33.98
N GLY A 484 -5.13 0.69 34.77
CA GLY A 484 -4.19 -0.24 35.38
C GLY A 484 -4.91 -1.31 36.23
N LYS A 485 -4.63 -2.56 35.88
CA LYS A 485 -4.90 -3.75 36.69
C LYS A 485 -3.66 -4.07 37.54
#